data_a947bfa589aa14980a79d8302f6179d0
#
_entry.id   a947bfa589aa14980a79d8302f6179d0
#
_cell.length_a   1.000
_cell.length_b   1.000
_cell.length_c   1.000
_cell.angle_alpha   90.00
_cell.angle_beta   90.00
_cell.angle_gamma   90.00
#
_symmetry.space_group_name_H-M   'P 1'
#
loop_
_entity.id
_entity.type
_entity.pdbx_description
1 polymer ?
#
loop_
_entity_poly.entity_id
_entity_poly.type
_entity_poly.pdbx_seq_one_letter_code
_entity_poly.pdbx_strand_id
1 'polypeptide(L)'
;MLALEGLTVRAGDSLLVDDLSLELHDGQVTCLIGPSGCGKSSVVKWLAGVLAPGLQAEGLVRLDGAAMPRPAPALAYQPQQDALFPWLTVAENAALGLSLRGHSDRAARAQVRPFFETFGLSGCEDLFPDQLSGGMRQRAAFLRTMVQDTRFVLLDEPFSALDAVTRMRMQDWLCARLTEAPRGVLMVTHDLFEATQMADRILVMSARPGRILADLTLDTPRHQRRDPALAPIRQTLKSLLLEEDPHA
;
A
#
# COMPACT_ATOMS: atom_id res chain seq x y z
N MET A 1 3.26 -9.36 -14.32
CA MET A 1 2.64 -8.02 -14.44
C MET A 1 1.18 -8.11 -14.02
N LEU A 2 0.67 -7.19 -13.21
CA LEU A 2 -0.74 -7.02 -12.85
C LEU A 2 -1.27 -5.78 -13.56
N ALA A 3 -2.33 -5.92 -14.35
CA ALA A 3 -2.98 -4.81 -15.04
C ALA A 3 -4.38 -4.57 -14.50
N LEU A 4 -4.71 -3.31 -14.26
CA LEU A 4 -6.04 -2.78 -14.00
C LEU A 4 -6.49 -2.02 -15.24
N GLU A 5 -7.63 -2.37 -15.81
CA GLU A 5 -8.14 -1.80 -17.06
C GLU A 5 -9.53 -1.21 -16.85
N GLY A 6 -9.70 0.08 -17.19
CA GLY A 6 -10.97 0.77 -17.26
C GLY A 6 -11.77 0.82 -15.97
N LEU A 7 -11.10 1.02 -14.81
CA LEU A 7 -11.82 1.10 -13.53
C LEU A 7 -12.67 2.35 -13.45
N THR A 8 -13.97 2.14 -13.30
CA THR A 8 -14.94 3.18 -12.95
C THR A 8 -15.57 2.86 -11.61
N VAL A 9 -15.60 3.84 -10.68
CA VAL A 9 -16.19 3.69 -9.34
C VAL A 9 -17.22 4.79 -9.12
N ARG A 10 -18.41 4.41 -8.64
CA ARG A 10 -19.54 5.30 -8.34
C ARG A 10 -20.03 5.14 -6.90
N ALA A 11 -20.48 6.26 -6.33
CA ALA A 11 -21.24 6.32 -5.08
C ALA A 11 -22.61 6.91 -5.38
N GLY A 12 -23.64 6.09 -5.60
CA GLY A 12 -24.89 6.53 -6.20
C GLY A 12 -24.65 7.18 -7.56
N ASP A 13 -25.12 8.42 -7.74
CA ASP A 13 -24.91 9.20 -8.98
C ASP A 13 -23.53 9.86 -9.08
N SER A 14 -22.75 9.88 -8.00
CA SER A 14 -21.45 10.54 -7.97
C SER A 14 -20.34 9.64 -8.52
N LEU A 15 -19.64 10.12 -9.55
CA LEU A 15 -18.48 9.47 -10.13
C LEU A 15 -17.24 9.76 -9.27
N LEU A 16 -16.63 8.71 -8.71
CA LEU A 16 -15.45 8.84 -7.86
C LEU A 16 -14.16 8.61 -8.64
N VAL A 17 -14.13 7.58 -9.48
CA VAL A 17 -13.03 7.22 -10.37
C VAL A 17 -13.60 6.98 -11.74
N ASP A 18 -12.92 7.45 -12.78
CA ASP A 18 -13.41 7.41 -14.15
C ASP A 18 -12.34 6.86 -15.10
N ASP A 19 -12.63 5.69 -15.67
CA ASP A 19 -11.82 5.00 -16.67
C ASP A 19 -10.33 4.89 -16.32
N LEU A 20 -10.03 4.55 -15.06
CA LEU A 20 -8.66 4.47 -14.58
C LEU A 20 -8.02 3.13 -14.97
N SER A 21 -6.86 3.22 -15.63
CA SER A 21 -6.04 2.06 -15.96
C SER A 21 -4.63 2.24 -15.41
N LEU A 22 -4.04 1.17 -14.90
CA LEU A 22 -2.65 1.15 -14.42
C LEU A 22 -2.06 -0.27 -14.52
N GLU A 23 -0.74 -0.34 -14.54
CA GLU A 23 0.01 -1.58 -14.51
C GLU A 23 0.99 -1.60 -13.35
N LEU A 24 1.13 -2.75 -12.70
CA LEU A 24 2.12 -3.02 -11.68
C LEU A 24 3.09 -4.10 -12.18
N HIS A 25 4.37 -3.81 -12.08
CA HIS A 25 5.43 -4.72 -12.50
C HIS A 25 6.08 -5.39 -11.28
N ASP A 26 6.55 -6.61 -11.48
CA ASP A 26 7.29 -7.35 -10.45
C ASP A 26 8.57 -6.57 -10.07
N GLY A 27 8.83 -6.47 -8.76
CA GLY A 27 9.99 -5.75 -8.24
C GLY A 27 9.91 -4.23 -8.28
N GLN A 28 8.83 -3.65 -8.82
CA GLN A 28 8.63 -2.21 -8.93
C GLN A 28 7.70 -1.68 -7.82
N VAL A 29 8.07 -0.55 -7.24
CA VAL A 29 7.19 0.23 -6.36
C VAL A 29 6.52 1.33 -7.18
N THR A 30 5.22 1.23 -7.34
CA THR A 30 4.37 2.26 -7.94
C THR A 30 3.66 3.02 -6.83
N CYS A 31 3.86 4.33 -6.73
CA CYS A 31 3.09 5.19 -5.82
C CYS A 31 1.93 5.84 -6.56
N LEU A 32 0.76 5.83 -5.93
CA LEU A 32 -0.43 6.53 -6.40
C LEU A 32 -0.68 7.73 -5.47
N ILE A 33 -0.51 8.92 -6.01
CA ILE A 33 -0.73 10.18 -5.30
C ILE A 33 -1.86 10.99 -5.92
N GLY A 34 -2.40 11.94 -5.19
CA GLY A 34 -3.50 12.80 -5.68
C GLY A 34 -4.21 13.49 -4.51
N PRO A 35 -5.12 14.45 -4.78
CA PRO A 35 -5.87 15.14 -3.75
C PRO A 35 -6.68 14.22 -2.84
N SER A 36 -7.03 14.70 -1.65
CA SER A 36 -7.89 13.94 -0.73
C SER A 36 -9.27 13.71 -1.35
N GLY A 37 -9.80 12.49 -1.20
CA GLY A 37 -11.12 12.13 -1.72
C GLY A 37 -11.18 11.86 -3.24
N CYS A 38 -10.07 11.87 -3.99
CA CYS A 38 -10.07 11.59 -5.42
C CYS A 38 -10.25 10.09 -5.79
N GLY A 39 -10.30 9.19 -4.80
CA GLY A 39 -10.58 7.77 -5.05
C GLY A 39 -9.40 6.82 -4.95
N LYS A 40 -8.19 7.25 -4.54
CA LYS A 40 -7.00 6.38 -4.40
C LYS A 40 -7.26 5.10 -3.59
N SER A 41 -7.81 5.26 -2.39
CA SER A 41 -8.18 4.11 -1.54
C SER A 41 -9.27 3.24 -2.17
N SER A 42 -10.17 3.80 -2.97
CA SER A 42 -11.17 3.01 -3.71
C SER A 42 -10.52 2.14 -4.77
N VAL A 43 -9.51 2.64 -5.49
CA VAL A 43 -8.73 1.86 -6.46
C VAL A 43 -8.07 0.67 -5.76
N VAL A 44 -7.35 0.90 -4.66
CA VAL A 44 -6.64 -0.15 -3.93
C VAL A 44 -7.63 -1.16 -3.31
N LYS A 45 -8.71 -0.69 -2.68
CA LYS A 45 -9.75 -1.56 -2.10
C LYS A 45 -10.44 -2.40 -3.17
N TRP A 46 -10.69 -1.83 -4.34
CA TRP A 46 -11.29 -2.59 -5.43
C TRP A 46 -10.35 -3.68 -5.96
N LEU A 47 -9.06 -3.38 -6.15
CA LEU A 47 -8.04 -4.38 -6.49
C LEU A 47 -7.97 -5.49 -5.44
N ALA A 48 -8.01 -5.14 -4.15
CA ALA A 48 -8.01 -6.08 -3.04
C ALA A 48 -9.31 -6.90 -2.92
N GLY A 49 -10.38 -6.54 -3.63
CA GLY A 49 -11.69 -7.19 -3.53
C GLY A 49 -12.47 -6.85 -2.26
N VAL A 50 -12.17 -5.70 -1.63
CA VAL A 50 -12.76 -5.24 -0.35
C VAL A 50 -13.38 -3.84 -0.47
N LEU A 51 -13.94 -3.53 -1.64
CA LEU A 51 -14.61 -2.24 -1.85
C LEU A 51 -15.76 -2.06 -0.86
N ALA A 52 -15.93 -0.84 -0.35
CA ALA A 52 -16.95 -0.55 0.64
C ALA A 52 -18.37 -0.83 0.12
N PRO A 53 -19.27 -1.33 0.97
CA PRO A 53 -20.70 -1.47 0.63
C PRO A 53 -21.28 -0.13 0.16
N GLY A 54 -22.14 -0.18 -0.87
CA GLY A 54 -22.76 1.01 -1.46
C GLY A 54 -21.94 1.69 -2.56
N LEU A 55 -20.68 1.30 -2.79
CA LEU A 55 -19.95 1.66 -3.99
C LEU A 55 -20.18 0.62 -5.11
N GLN A 56 -20.42 1.13 -6.31
CA GLN A 56 -20.50 0.32 -7.53
C GLN A 56 -19.20 0.52 -8.31
N ALA A 57 -18.64 -0.56 -8.82
CA ALA A 57 -17.43 -0.46 -9.62
C ALA A 57 -17.39 -1.51 -10.71
N GLU A 58 -16.90 -1.09 -11.87
CA GLU A 58 -16.64 -1.93 -13.04
C GLU A 58 -15.21 -1.73 -13.53
N GLY A 59 -14.66 -2.73 -14.18
CA GLY A 59 -13.29 -2.76 -14.68
C GLY A 59 -12.78 -4.18 -14.74
N LEU A 60 -11.59 -4.36 -15.29
CA LEU A 60 -10.94 -5.67 -15.42
C LEU A 60 -9.62 -5.70 -14.69
N VAL A 61 -9.29 -6.84 -14.08
CA VAL A 61 -7.95 -7.10 -13.55
C VAL A 61 -7.38 -8.31 -14.24
N ARG A 62 -6.16 -8.17 -14.75
CA ARG A 62 -5.41 -9.26 -15.38
C ARG A 62 -4.10 -9.51 -14.65
N LEU A 63 -3.77 -10.76 -14.48
CA LEU A 63 -2.46 -11.22 -14.04
C LEU A 63 -1.80 -11.96 -15.20
N ASP A 64 -0.68 -11.43 -15.70
CA ASP A 64 0.03 -11.96 -16.88
C ASP A 64 -0.87 -12.17 -18.10
N GLY A 65 -1.79 -11.23 -18.33
CA GLY A 65 -2.75 -11.26 -19.44
C GLY A 65 -4.02 -12.06 -19.18
N ALA A 66 -4.05 -12.92 -18.17
CA ALA A 66 -5.25 -13.70 -17.81
C ALA A 66 -6.13 -12.92 -16.83
N ALA A 67 -7.46 -13.03 -16.99
CA ALA A 67 -8.41 -12.42 -16.06
C ALA A 67 -8.20 -12.97 -14.64
N MET A 68 -8.12 -12.08 -13.66
CA MET A 68 -7.88 -12.43 -12.25
C MET A 68 -9.14 -12.19 -11.43
N PRO A 69 -9.64 -13.21 -10.69
CA PRO A 69 -10.73 -13.01 -9.73
C PRO A 69 -10.25 -12.15 -8.54
N ARG A 70 -11.18 -11.52 -7.84
CA ARG A 70 -10.92 -10.72 -6.64
C ARG A 70 -11.81 -11.18 -5.49
N PRO A 71 -11.29 -11.31 -4.26
CA PRO A 71 -9.88 -11.22 -3.87
C PRO A 71 -9.02 -12.33 -4.48
N ALA A 72 -7.72 -12.10 -4.63
CA ALA A 72 -6.79 -13.06 -5.24
C ALA A 72 -5.62 -13.40 -4.30
N PRO A 73 -5.19 -14.68 -4.25
CA PRO A 73 -4.06 -15.11 -3.42
C PRO A 73 -2.71 -14.45 -3.80
N ALA A 74 -2.61 -13.91 -5.02
CA ALA A 74 -1.43 -13.19 -5.49
C ALA A 74 -1.25 -11.80 -4.84
N LEU A 75 -2.28 -11.29 -4.14
CA LEU A 75 -2.30 -9.97 -3.53
C LEU A 75 -2.28 -10.05 -2.02
N ALA A 76 -1.44 -9.21 -1.37
CA ALA A 76 -1.59 -8.83 0.03
C ALA A 76 -2.08 -7.38 0.09
N TYR A 77 -2.93 -7.07 1.05
CA TYR A 77 -3.48 -5.72 1.22
C TYR A 77 -3.29 -5.21 2.65
N GLN A 78 -2.72 -4.02 2.76
CA GLN A 78 -2.62 -3.24 3.99
C GLN A 78 -3.63 -2.11 3.93
N PRO A 79 -4.70 -2.12 4.72
CA PRO A 79 -5.63 -0.99 4.81
C PRO A 79 -5.02 0.18 5.58
N GLN A 80 -5.54 1.38 5.36
CA GLN A 80 -5.15 2.59 6.06
C GLN A 80 -5.34 2.48 7.58
N GLN A 81 -6.45 1.86 8.02
CA GLN A 81 -6.64 1.47 9.43
C GLN A 81 -5.94 0.14 9.70
N ASP A 82 -5.48 -0.07 10.93
CA ASP A 82 -4.75 -1.28 11.30
C ASP A 82 -5.55 -2.58 11.08
N ALA A 83 -6.87 -2.54 11.25
CA ALA A 83 -7.78 -3.67 11.05
C ALA A 83 -7.27 -4.98 11.68
N LEU A 84 -6.64 -4.88 12.85
CA LEU A 84 -6.25 -6.05 13.63
C LEU A 84 -7.48 -6.72 14.22
N PHE A 85 -7.46 -8.05 14.31
CA PHE A 85 -8.52 -8.79 14.96
C PHE A 85 -8.38 -8.66 16.48
N PRO A 86 -9.38 -8.05 17.18
CA PRO A 86 -9.23 -7.71 18.59
C PRO A 86 -9.17 -8.93 19.52
N TRP A 87 -9.62 -10.09 19.06
CA TRP A 87 -9.59 -11.36 19.79
C TRP A 87 -8.33 -12.20 19.55
N LEU A 88 -7.40 -11.72 18.70
CA LEU A 88 -6.12 -12.35 18.43
C LEU A 88 -5.00 -11.53 19.07
N THR A 89 -3.99 -12.20 19.60
CA THR A 89 -2.75 -11.56 20.04
C THR A 89 -2.01 -10.91 18.86
N VAL A 90 -1.02 -10.10 19.16
CA VAL A 90 -0.18 -9.43 18.13
C VAL A 90 0.54 -10.47 17.27
N ALA A 91 1.08 -11.53 17.89
CA ALA A 91 1.74 -12.61 17.16
C ALA A 91 0.76 -13.40 16.28
N GLU A 92 -0.45 -13.66 16.76
CA GLU A 92 -1.52 -14.31 15.99
C GLU A 92 -1.97 -13.44 14.82
N ASN A 93 -2.20 -12.15 15.06
CA ASN A 93 -2.51 -11.21 13.99
C ASN A 93 -1.41 -11.19 12.92
N ALA A 94 -0.14 -11.07 13.32
CA ALA A 94 0.99 -11.06 12.39
C ALA A 94 1.10 -12.36 11.59
N ALA A 95 0.83 -13.51 12.22
CA ALA A 95 0.93 -14.84 11.62
C ALA A 95 -0.28 -15.27 10.81
N LEU A 96 -1.41 -14.55 10.90
CA LEU A 96 -2.72 -14.99 10.38
C LEU A 96 -2.67 -15.38 8.89
N GLY A 97 -2.03 -14.57 8.06
CA GLY A 97 -1.94 -14.85 6.63
C GLY A 97 -1.19 -16.15 6.30
N LEU A 98 -0.23 -16.53 7.15
CA LEU A 98 0.51 -17.79 7.03
C LEU A 98 -0.35 -18.97 7.47
N SER A 99 -1.08 -18.83 8.61
CA SER A 99 -2.00 -19.87 9.09
C SER A 99 -3.10 -20.18 8.05
N LEU A 100 -3.66 -19.14 7.42
CA LEU A 100 -4.68 -19.31 6.36
C LEU A 100 -4.14 -19.99 5.10
N ARG A 101 -2.81 -20.00 4.90
CA ARG A 101 -2.13 -20.71 3.80
C ARG A 101 -1.71 -22.12 4.17
N GLY A 102 -2.15 -22.65 5.32
CA GLY A 102 -1.92 -24.03 5.77
C GLY A 102 -0.70 -24.24 6.63
N HIS A 103 0.02 -23.19 7.04
CA HIS A 103 1.03 -23.33 8.09
C HIS A 103 0.35 -23.63 9.42
N SER A 104 0.93 -24.53 10.23
CA SER A 104 0.46 -24.67 11.60
C SER A 104 0.71 -23.38 12.39
N ASP A 105 -0.15 -23.07 13.38
CA ASP A 105 -0.03 -21.84 14.18
C ASP A 105 1.36 -21.69 14.81
N ARG A 106 1.95 -22.80 15.26
CA ARG A 106 3.31 -22.82 15.80
C ARG A 106 4.34 -22.41 14.74
N ALA A 107 4.25 -22.94 13.53
CA ALA A 107 5.18 -22.63 12.43
C ALA A 107 4.97 -21.18 11.97
N ALA A 108 3.74 -20.72 11.82
CA ALA A 108 3.40 -19.37 11.43
C ALA A 108 3.94 -18.33 12.44
N ARG A 109 3.74 -18.55 13.75
CA ARG A 109 4.30 -17.68 14.81
C ARG A 109 5.83 -17.71 14.83
N ALA A 110 6.46 -18.86 14.60
CA ALA A 110 7.91 -18.95 14.53
C ALA A 110 8.49 -18.13 13.36
N GLN A 111 7.80 -18.07 12.22
CA GLN A 111 8.20 -17.27 11.06
C GLN A 111 8.10 -15.76 11.29
N VAL A 112 7.11 -15.29 12.05
CA VAL A 112 6.93 -13.85 12.31
C VAL A 112 7.81 -13.33 13.44
N ARG A 113 8.18 -14.18 14.40
CA ARG A 113 8.91 -13.81 15.62
C ARG A 113 10.19 -13.00 15.37
N PRO A 114 11.06 -13.33 14.39
CA PRO A 114 12.28 -12.55 14.12
C PRO A 114 12.03 -11.09 13.75
N PHE A 115 10.85 -10.76 13.26
CA PHE A 115 10.51 -9.40 12.84
C PHE A 115 10.04 -8.51 13.99
N PHE A 116 9.69 -9.06 15.15
CA PHE A 116 9.17 -8.26 16.28
C PHE A 116 10.17 -7.21 16.75
N GLU A 117 11.45 -7.55 16.85
CA GLU A 117 12.51 -6.60 17.20
C GLU A 117 12.63 -5.49 16.14
N THR A 118 12.72 -5.85 14.87
CA THR A 118 12.84 -4.91 13.75
C THR A 118 11.67 -3.93 13.69
N PHE A 119 10.46 -4.42 14.01
CA PHE A 119 9.23 -3.62 14.03
C PHE A 119 9.03 -2.86 15.36
N GLY A 120 9.94 -3.00 16.33
CA GLY A 120 9.81 -2.40 17.64
C GLY A 120 8.58 -2.89 18.40
N LEU A 121 8.30 -4.19 18.29
CA LEU A 121 7.19 -4.89 18.92
C LEU A 121 7.67 -5.99 19.90
N SER A 122 8.97 -6.05 20.21
CA SER A 122 9.52 -7.00 21.17
C SER A 122 8.81 -6.90 22.53
N GLY A 123 8.40 -8.05 23.06
CA GLY A 123 7.64 -8.14 24.31
C GLY A 123 6.14 -7.84 24.18
N CYS A 124 5.65 -7.62 22.94
CA CYS A 124 4.23 -7.39 22.68
C CYS A 124 3.54 -8.60 22.03
N GLU A 125 4.25 -9.71 21.87
CA GLU A 125 3.81 -10.89 21.12
C GLU A 125 2.47 -11.44 21.62
N ASP A 126 2.29 -11.48 22.94
CA ASP A 126 1.12 -12.03 23.61
C ASP A 126 0.09 -10.95 24.02
N LEU A 127 0.34 -9.67 23.70
CA LEU A 127 -0.62 -8.60 23.95
C LEU A 127 -1.73 -8.60 22.90
N PHE A 128 -2.89 -8.05 23.28
CA PHE A 128 -4.01 -7.82 22.38
C PHE A 128 -3.98 -6.40 21.79
N PRO A 129 -4.65 -6.16 20.65
CA PRO A 129 -4.60 -4.86 19.97
C PRO A 129 -5.00 -3.65 20.83
N ASP A 130 -5.91 -3.81 21.76
CA ASP A 130 -6.36 -2.75 22.68
C ASP A 130 -5.31 -2.33 23.71
N GLN A 131 -4.29 -3.17 23.93
CA GLN A 131 -3.15 -2.90 24.81
C GLN A 131 -2.01 -2.16 24.10
N LEU A 132 -2.13 -1.92 22.79
CA LEU A 132 -1.11 -1.28 21.96
C LEU A 132 -1.42 0.20 21.70
N SER A 133 -0.36 1.01 21.52
CA SER A 133 -0.51 2.35 20.94
C SER A 133 -0.94 2.26 19.46
N GLY A 134 -1.49 3.34 18.90
CA GLY A 134 -1.88 3.41 17.48
C GLY A 134 -0.73 3.06 16.53
N GLY A 135 0.45 3.62 16.77
CA GLY A 135 1.65 3.31 15.97
C GLY A 135 2.11 1.85 16.10
N MET A 136 1.96 1.22 17.28
CA MET A 136 2.27 -0.20 17.45
C MET A 136 1.26 -1.07 16.68
N ARG A 137 -0.03 -0.74 16.73
CA ARG A 137 -1.05 -1.45 15.93
C ARG A 137 -0.76 -1.34 14.44
N GLN A 138 -0.40 -0.15 13.95
CA GLN A 138 -0.06 0.06 12.55
C GLN A 138 1.14 -0.80 12.12
N ARG A 139 2.20 -0.87 12.96
CA ARG A 139 3.36 -1.74 12.69
C ARG A 139 3.01 -3.22 12.71
N ALA A 140 2.17 -3.67 13.63
CA ALA A 140 1.69 -5.06 13.68
C ALA A 140 0.87 -5.42 12.43
N ALA A 141 0.00 -4.52 11.97
CA ALA A 141 -0.76 -4.70 10.74
C ALA A 141 0.13 -4.70 9.50
N PHE A 142 1.16 -3.85 9.46
CA PHE A 142 2.14 -3.83 8.39
C PHE A 142 2.96 -5.13 8.37
N LEU A 143 3.40 -5.62 9.53
CA LEU A 143 4.06 -6.92 9.67
C LEU A 143 3.16 -8.05 9.13
N ARG A 144 1.89 -8.11 9.53
CA ARG A 144 0.90 -9.08 9.04
C ARG A 144 0.82 -9.13 7.51
N THR A 145 0.91 -7.97 6.88
CA THR A 145 0.85 -7.87 5.41
C THR A 145 2.15 -8.32 4.77
N MET A 146 3.29 -7.89 5.30
CA MET A 146 4.60 -8.09 4.69
C MET A 146 5.16 -9.50 4.84
N VAL A 147 4.74 -10.26 5.85
CA VAL A 147 5.15 -11.67 6.03
C VAL A 147 4.48 -12.63 5.05
N GLN A 148 3.41 -12.20 4.39
CA GLN A 148 2.74 -13.02 3.39
C GLN A 148 3.62 -13.14 2.14
N ASP A 149 3.75 -14.36 1.64
CA ASP A 149 4.44 -14.62 0.37
C ASP A 149 3.47 -14.39 -0.78
N THR A 150 3.36 -13.12 -1.22
CA THR A 150 2.50 -12.69 -2.33
C THR A 150 3.34 -12.01 -3.40
N ARG A 151 2.90 -12.12 -4.64
CA ARG A 151 3.59 -11.50 -5.77
C ARG A 151 3.43 -9.98 -5.80
N PHE A 152 2.26 -9.48 -5.35
CA PHE A 152 1.96 -8.05 -5.26
C PHE A 152 1.48 -7.66 -3.87
N VAL A 153 1.82 -6.44 -3.48
CA VAL A 153 1.41 -5.84 -2.19
C VAL A 153 0.73 -4.50 -2.46
N LEU A 154 -0.45 -4.34 -1.89
CA LEU A 154 -1.24 -3.11 -1.97
C LEU A 154 -1.18 -2.43 -0.60
N LEU A 155 -0.67 -1.21 -0.55
CA LEU A 155 -0.47 -0.43 0.68
C LEU A 155 -1.27 0.86 0.62
N ASP A 156 -2.24 1.01 1.52
CA ASP A 156 -3.09 2.20 1.62
C ASP A 156 -2.62 3.06 2.80
N GLU A 157 -1.81 4.09 2.54
CA GLU A 157 -1.19 4.99 3.53
C GLU A 157 -0.48 4.25 4.70
N PRO A 158 0.45 3.34 4.42
CA PRO A 158 0.95 2.36 5.41
C PRO A 158 1.68 3.00 6.59
N PHE A 159 2.17 4.24 6.46
CA PHE A 159 3.01 4.90 7.46
C PHE A 159 2.38 6.16 8.06
N SER A 160 1.12 6.47 7.74
CA SER A 160 0.46 7.73 8.13
C SER A 160 0.34 7.93 9.66
N ALA A 161 0.17 6.85 10.42
CA ALA A 161 0.05 6.88 11.88
C ALA A 161 1.38 6.75 12.65
N LEU A 162 2.53 6.76 11.94
CA LEU A 162 3.85 6.61 12.54
C LEU A 162 4.53 7.96 12.78
N ASP A 163 5.27 8.07 13.87
CA ASP A 163 6.20 9.18 14.08
C ASP A 163 7.33 9.16 13.04
N ALA A 164 7.99 10.30 12.86
CA ALA A 164 8.98 10.50 11.79
C ALA A 164 10.13 9.46 11.82
N VAL A 165 10.66 9.13 12.99
CA VAL A 165 11.79 8.20 13.12
C VAL A 165 11.37 6.77 12.82
N THR A 166 10.22 6.35 13.37
CA THR A 166 9.65 5.03 13.11
C THR A 166 9.28 4.88 11.64
N ARG A 167 8.70 5.91 11.03
CA ARG A 167 8.36 5.95 9.60
C ARG A 167 9.60 5.70 8.74
N MET A 168 10.69 6.45 8.95
CA MET A 168 11.94 6.25 8.21
C MET A 168 12.46 4.81 8.33
N ARG A 169 12.48 4.26 9.56
CA ARG A 169 12.93 2.87 9.78
C ARG A 169 12.07 1.85 9.01
N MET A 170 10.75 2.03 8.97
CA MET A 170 9.86 1.12 8.24
C MET A 170 9.98 1.26 6.73
N GLN A 171 10.22 2.47 6.22
CA GLN A 171 10.51 2.71 4.81
C GLN A 171 11.83 2.07 4.38
N ASP A 172 12.90 2.26 5.16
CA ASP A 172 14.20 1.63 4.91
C ASP A 172 14.09 0.10 4.93
N TRP A 173 13.38 -0.44 5.92
CA TRP A 173 13.12 -1.87 6.01
C TRP A 173 12.36 -2.40 4.78
N LEU A 174 11.30 -1.70 4.35
CA LEU A 174 10.53 -2.08 3.17
C LEU A 174 11.40 -2.08 1.92
N CYS A 175 12.20 -1.02 1.71
CA CYS A 175 13.12 -0.93 0.57
C CYS A 175 14.14 -2.07 0.57
N ALA A 176 14.75 -2.38 1.73
CA ALA A 176 15.68 -3.51 1.87
C ALA A 176 15.00 -4.84 1.55
N ARG A 177 13.80 -5.06 2.11
CA ARG A 177 13.04 -6.29 1.89
C ARG A 177 12.64 -6.50 0.43
N LEU A 178 12.27 -5.44 -0.27
CA LEU A 178 11.94 -5.50 -1.71
C LEU A 178 13.17 -5.73 -2.60
N THR A 179 14.36 -5.40 -2.11
CA THR A 179 15.62 -5.74 -2.79
C THR A 179 15.96 -7.21 -2.65
N GLU A 180 15.74 -7.80 -1.46
CA GLU A 180 15.99 -9.22 -1.18
C GLU A 180 14.94 -10.14 -1.82
N ALA A 181 13.67 -9.76 -1.78
CA ALA A 181 12.53 -10.50 -2.30
C ALA A 181 11.65 -9.56 -3.15
N PRO A 182 11.99 -9.36 -4.44
CA PRO A 182 11.28 -8.42 -5.30
C PRO A 182 9.80 -8.77 -5.45
N ARG A 183 8.93 -7.79 -5.16
CA ARG A 183 7.47 -7.85 -5.35
C ARG A 183 7.01 -6.59 -6.04
N GLY A 184 5.91 -6.68 -6.80
CA GLY A 184 5.23 -5.48 -7.26
C GLY A 184 4.49 -4.82 -6.09
N VAL A 185 4.64 -3.50 -5.94
CA VAL A 185 3.97 -2.75 -4.87
C VAL A 185 3.15 -1.61 -5.47
N LEU A 186 1.89 -1.51 -5.07
CA LEU A 186 1.10 -0.29 -5.22
C LEU A 186 0.97 0.36 -3.85
N MET A 187 1.52 1.56 -3.70
CA MET A 187 1.45 2.32 -2.45
C MET A 187 0.68 3.62 -2.67
N VAL A 188 -0.38 3.82 -1.91
CA VAL A 188 -1.07 5.11 -1.81
C VAL A 188 -0.42 5.94 -0.72
N THR A 189 -0.08 7.16 -1.03
CA THR A 189 0.40 8.15 -0.06
C THR A 189 0.01 9.56 -0.47
N HIS A 190 -0.09 10.46 0.50
CA HIS A 190 -0.21 11.90 0.30
C HIS A 190 1.11 12.64 0.56
N ASP A 191 2.15 11.93 1.00
CA ASP A 191 3.47 12.48 1.31
C ASP A 191 4.38 12.39 0.08
N LEU A 192 4.74 13.56 -0.50
CA LEU A 192 5.61 13.64 -1.67
C LEU A 192 7.05 13.20 -1.38
N PHE A 193 7.52 13.35 -0.14
CA PHE A 193 8.84 12.84 0.26
C PHE A 193 8.85 11.32 0.23
N GLU A 194 7.82 10.70 0.81
CA GLU A 194 7.65 9.26 0.79
C GLU A 194 7.56 8.73 -0.65
N ALA A 195 6.68 9.30 -1.48
CA ALA A 195 6.52 8.91 -2.87
C ALA A 195 7.84 8.99 -3.64
N THR A 196 8.56 10.11 -3.57
CA THR A 196 9.81 10.30 -4.32
C THR A 196 10.97 9.46 -3.79
N GLN A 197 10.99 9.15 -2.48
CA GLN A 197 12.05 8.33 -1.90
C GLN A 197 11.88 6.84 -2.24
N MET A 198 10.65 6.34 -2.26
CA MET A 198 10.36 4.92 -2.33
C MET A 198 9.94 4.41 -3.72
N ALA A 199 9.22 5.23 -4.50
CA ALA A 199 8.66 4.76 -5.77
C ALA A 199 9.69 4.65 -6.89
N ASP A 200 9.54 3.65 -7.74
CA ASP A 200 10.19 3.61 -9.06
C ASP A 200 9.32 4.32 -10.11
N ARG A 201 8.02 4.38 -9.86
CA ARG A 201 7.01 5.01 -10.72
C ARG A 201 5.98 5.73 -9.86
N ILE A 202 5.61 6.94 -10.23
CA ILE A 202 4.60 7.75 -9.55
C ILE A 202 3.46 8.06 -10.52
N LEU A 203 2.26 7.62 -10.14
CA LEU A 203 1.02 7.94 -10.82
C LEU A 203 0.33 9.08 -10.07
N VAL A 204 0.00 10.15 -10.77
CA VAL A 204 -0.72 11.30 -10.22
C VAL A 204 -2.18 11.20 -10.62
N MET A 205 -3.09 11.20 -9.65
CA MET A 205 -4.54 11.25 -9.90
C MET A 205 -5.07 12.69 -9.86
N SER A 206 -6.02 12.97 -10.73
CA SER A 206 -6.84 14.19 -10.70
C SER A 206 -7.70 14.26 -9.44
N ALA A 207 -8.24 15.44 -9.18
CA ALA A 207 -9.42 15.61 -8.32
C ALA A 207 -10.62 14.78 -8.85
N ARG A 208 -11.74 14.78 -8.14
CA ARG A 208 -12.92 13.99 -8.50
C ARG A 208 -13.57 14.47 -9.82
N PRO A 209 -13.85 13.57 -10.77
CA PRO A 209 -13.55 12.13 -10.78
C PRO A 209 -12.06 11.85 -10.97
N GLY A 210 -11.54 10.87 -10.18
CA GLY A 210 -10.12 10.51 -10.24
C GLY A 210 -9.76 9.82 -11.56
N ARG A 211 -8.80 10.40 -12.28
CA ARG A 211 -8.17 9.86 -13.50
C ARG A 211 -6.67 9.94 -13.35
N ILE A 212 -5.91 9.17 -14.11
CA ILE A 212 -4.46 9.34 -14.16
C ILE A 212 -4.13 10.58 -15.00
N LEU A 213 -3.51 11.58 -14.37
CA LEU A 213 -3.05 12.82 -15.00
C LEU A 213 -1.62 12.72 -15.51
N ALA A 214 -0.77 12.08 -14.72
CA ALA A 214 0.64 11.96 -15.04
C ALA A 214 1.18 10.62 -14.55
N ASP A 215 2.20 10.15 -15.25
CA ASP A 215 2.91 8.91 -15.02
C ASP A 215 4.41 9.20 -15.12
N LEU A 216 5.08 9.20 -13.98
CA LEU A 216 6.49 9.57 -13.87
C LEU A 216 7.32 8.37 -13.43
N THR A 217 8.32 8.01 -14.23
CA THR A 217 9.34 7.03 -13.87
C THR A 217 10.53 7.73 -13.22
N LEU A 218 11.06 7.18 -12.14
CA LEU A 218 12.22 7.68 -11.43
C LEU A 218 13.44 6.81 -11.80
N ASP A 219 14.30 7.31 -12.69
CA ASP A 219 15.47 6.56 -13.21
C ASP A 219 16.56 6.33 -12.16
N THR A 220 16.61 7.18 -11.12
CA THR A 220 17.61 7.03 -10.05
C THR A 220 17.23 5.87 -9.13
N PRO A 221 18.09 4.85 -8.97
CA PRO A 221 17.83 3.75 -8.05
C PRO A 221 17.62 4.24 -6.62
N ARG A 222 16.69 3.60 -5.87
CA ARG A 222 16.29 4.01 -4.50
C ARG A 222 17.47 4.25 -3.56
N HIS A 223 18.47 3.36 -3.56
CA HIS A 223 19.65 3.46 -2.69
C HIS A 223 20.61 4.61 -3.05
N GLN A 224 20.46 5.21 -4.24
CA GLN A 224 21.28 6.34 -4.71
C GLN A 224 20.55 7.69 -4.57
N ARG A 225 19.29 7.69 -4.17
CA ARG A 225 18.50 8.92 -4.07
C ARG A 225 19.01 9.81 -2.95
N ARG A 226 19.27 11.05 -3.30
CA ARG A 226 19.64 12.12 -2.39
C ARG A 226 18.58 13.21 -2.45
N ASP A 227 18.30 13.82 -1.34
CA ASP A 227 17.24 14.82 -1.22
C ASP A 227 17.33 15.96 -2.27
N PRO A 228 18.52 16.52 -2.57
CA PRO A 228 18.66 17.54 -3.61
C PRO A 228 18.27 17.07 -5.01
N ALA A 229 18.51 15.81 -5.35
CA ALA A 229 18.16 15.24 -6.67
C ALA A 229 16.64 15.02 -6.82
N LEU A 230 15.92 14.82 -5.73
CA LEU A 230 14.48 14.60 -5.72
C LEU A 230 13.67 15.90 -5.62
N ALA A 231 14.29 17.02 -5.25
CA ALA A 231 13.61 18.29 -5.08
C ALA A 231 12.89 18.80 -6.36
N PRO A 232 13.49 18.72 -7.57
CA PRO A 232 12.79 19.10 -8.81
C PRO A 232 11.56 18.24 -9.09
N ILE A 233 11.66 16.92 -8.83
CA ILE A 233 10.54 15.98 -9.03
C ILE A 233 9.40 16.35 -8.07
N ARG A 234 9.70 16.60 -6.79
CA ARG A 234 8.69 17.04 -5.82
C ARG A 234 8.04 18.36 -6.22
N GLN A 235 8.80 19.29 -6.79
CA GLN A 235 8.25 20.55 -7.28
C GLN A 235 7.27 20.32 -8.43
N THR A 236 7.60 19.46 -9.39
CA THR A 236 6.70 19.07 -10.47
C THR A 236 5.42 18.43 -9.94
N LEU A 237 5.54 17.45 -9.04
CA LEU A 237 4.39 16.79 -8.42
C LEU A 237 3.52 17.78 -7.65
N LYS A 238 4.14 18.72 -6.91
CA LYS A 238 3.43 19.78 -6.19
C LYS A 238 2.64 20.67 -7.15
N SER A 239 3.24 21.09 -8.26
CA SER A 239 2.54 21.92 -9.27
C SER A 239 1.33 21.18 -9.85
N LEU A 240 1.49 19.92 -10.25
CA LEU A 240 0.39 19.09 -10.76
C LEU A 240 -0.76 18.95 -9.76
N LEU A 241 -0.44 18.74 -8.47
CA LEU A 241 -1.47 18.60 -7.44
C LEU A 241 -2.17 19.90 -7.08
N LEU A 242 -1.48 21.05 -7.14
CA LEU A 242 -2.08 22.37 -6.88
C LEU A 242 -2.98 22.83 -8.03
N GLU A 243 -2.67 22.48 -9.28
CA GLU A 243 -3.54 22.78 -10.43
C GLU A 243 -4.88 22.04 -10.34
N GLU A 244 -4.92 20.90 -9.66
CA GLU A 244 -6.11 20.05 -9.47
C GLU A 244 -6.91 20.35 -8.20
N ASP A 245 -6.36 21.13 -7.27
CA ASP A 245 -7.07 21.49 -6.03
C ASP A 245 -7.75 22.86 -6.20
N PRO A 246 -9.09 22.90 -6.42
CA PRO A 246 -9.82 24.15 -6.60
C PRO A 246 -9.88 25.02 -5.32
N HIS A 247 -9.32 24.54 -4.20
CA HIS A 247 -9.29 25.21 -2.91
C HIS A 247 -7.86 25.51 -2.42
N ALA A 248 -6.82 25.30 -3.26
CA ALA A 248 -5.41 25.59 -2.95
C ALA A 248 -5.05 27.05 -3.21
#